data_94de60ee7085852a8a491a2dff2d31c7
#
_entry.id   94de60ee7085852a8a491a2dff2d31c7
#
_cell.length_a   1.000
_cell.length_b   1.000
_cell.length_c   1.000
_cell.angle_alpha   90.00
_cell.angle_beta   90.00
_cell.angle_gamma   90.00
#
_symmetry.space_group_name_H-M   'P 1'
#
loop_
_entity.id
_entity.type
_entity.pdbx_description
1 polymer ?
#
loop_
_entity_poly.entity_id
_entity_poly.type
_entity_poly.pdbx_seq_one_letter_code
_entity_poly.pdbx_strand_id
1 'polypeptide(L)'
;MKREIKFRGKDLRGQWQYGDLIHNDETDLLIRQGCINSFIENETIGQYTGLKDKNGKEIYEGDILGKEGSHNCVVEWNNTLAHFQGTWANMPITACDIHTIVQYDYKVLGNIHDTPELLTLKRKCYESY
;
A
#
# COMPACT_ATOMS: atom_id res chain seq x y z
N MET A 1 -19.49 11.76 -10.12
CA MET A 1 -18.63 11.38 -9.01
C MET A 1 -17.17 11.34 -9.44
N LYS A 2 -16.30 11.91 -8.65
CA LYS A 2 -14.88 11.93 -9.00
C LYS A 2 -14.09 11.06 -8.05
N ARG A 3 -13.31 10.17 -8.62
CA ARG A 3 -12.42 9.32 -7.87
C ARG A 3 -11.04 9.47 -8.47
N GLU A 4 -10.07 9.79 -7.64
CA GLU A 4 -8.72 9.94 -8.11
C GLU A 4 -8.09 8.56 -8.34
N ILE A 5 -7.64 8.33 -9.55
CA ILE A 5 -7.00 7.07 -9.91
C ILE A 5 -5.55 7.37 -10.21
N LYS A 6 -4.65 6.82 -9.41
CA LYS A 6 -3.22 7.00 -9.65
C LYS A 6 -2.46 5.84 -9.04
N PHE A 7 -1.22 5.73 -9.43
CA PHE A 7 -0.35 4.63 -9.08
C PHE A 7 0.96 5.16 -8.56
N ARG A 8 1.69 4.31 -7.86
CA ARG A 8 3.07 4.60 -7.50
C ARG A 8 3.93 3.41 -7.87
N GLY A 9 5.24 3.65 -8.00
CA GLY A 9 6.20 2.59 -8.24
C GLY A 9 7.59 3.15 -8.04
N LYS A 10 8.55 2.28 -7.78
CA LYS A 10 9.94 2.70 -7.64
C LYS A 10 10.61 2.71 -9.00
N ASP A 11 11.31 3.80 -9.30
CA ASP A 11 12.09 3.88 -10.51
C ASP A 11 13.39 3.07 -10.35
N LEU A 12 14.21 3.09 -11.37
CA LEU A 12 15.43 2.28 -11.38
C LEU A 12 16.48 2.75 -10.38
N ARG A 13 16.29 3.94 -9.83
CA ARG A 13 17.17 4.48 -8.79
C ARG A 13 16.61 4.27 -7.40
N GLY A 14 15.46 3.60 -7.29
CA GLY A 14 14.84 3.31 -6.02
C GLY A 14 14.01 4.44 -5.44
N GLN A 15 13.65 5.43 -6.26
CA GLN A 15 12.83 6.55 -5.82
C GLN A 15 11.38 6.33 -6.21
N TRP A 16 10.47 6.68 -5.31
CA TRP A 16 9.05 6.54 -5.58
C TRP A 16 8.57 7.58 -6.58
N GLN A 17 7.83 7.12 -7.58
CA GLN A 17 7.17 7.97 -8.55
C GLN A 17 5.68 7.76 -8.47
N TYR A 18 4.92 8.83 -8.66
CA TYR A 18 3.46 8.81 -8.53
C TYR A 18 2.83 9.39 -9.79
N GLY A 19 1.76 8.79 -10.26
CA GLY A 19 1.04 9.30 -11.42
C GLY A 19 0.29 8.24 -12.16
N ASP A 20 0.18 8.43 -13.47
CA ASP A 20 -0.55 7.50 -14.32
C ASP A 20 0.32 6.31 -14.68
N LEU A 21 -0.29 5.14 -14.68
CA LEU A 21 0.41 3.91 -15.09
C LEU A 21 0.29 3.74 -16.59
N ILE A 22 1.42 3.59 -17.25
CA ILE A 22 1.47 3.49 -18.70
C ILE A 22 2.19 2.22 -19.10
N HIS A 23 1.58 1.49 -20.02
CA HIS A 23 2.19 0.33 -20.64
C HIS A 23 3.00 0.76 -21.85
N ASN A 24 4.27 0.42 -21.85
CA ASN A 24 5.07 0.51 -23.06
C ASN A 24 4.83 -0.76 -23.86
N ASP A 25 5.38 -0.80 -25.05
CA ASP A 25 5.02 -1.77 -26.08
C ASP A 25 5.01 -3.22 -25.63
N GLU A 26 5.89 -3.65 -24.78
CA GLU A 26 5.98 -5.06 -24.46
C GLU A 26 5.73 -5.35 -23.01
N THR A 27 6.74 -5.19 -22.20
CA THR A 27 6.65 -5.57 -20.80
C THR A 27 6.90 -4.44 -19.84
N ASP A 28 7.35 -3.30 -20.37
CA ASP A 28 7.76 -2.21 -19.51
C ASP A 28 6.58 -1.41 -19.03
N LEU A 29 6.60 -1.10 -17.74
CA LEU A 29 5.63 -0.23 -17.12
C LEU A 29 6.31 1.07 -16.73
N LEU A 30 5.59 2.17 -16.94
CA LEU A 30 6.09 3.50 -16.62
C LEU A 30 5.06 4.23 -15.78
N ILE A 31 5.55 5.15 -14.97
CA ILE A 31 4.67 6.11 -14.29
C ILE A 31 4.87 7.45 -14.96
N ARG A 32 3.76 8.06 -15.35
CA ARG A 32 3.78 9.39 -15.96
C ARG A 32 3.32 10.43 -14.97
N GLN A 33 4.14 11.44 -14.81
CA GLN A 33 3.79 12.58 -13.99
C GLN A 33 4.00 13.83 -14.85
N GLY A 34 2.90 14.41 -15.30
CA GLY A 34 2.98 15.51 -16.25
C GLY A 34 3.61 15.06 -17.55
N CYS A 35 4.77 15.63 -17.89
CA CYS A 35 5.48 15.29 -19.11
C CYS A 35 6.59 14.27 -18.87
N ILE A 36 6.77 13.82 -17.63
CA ILE A 36 7.89 12.97 -17.29
C ILE A 36 7.41 11.53 -17.14
N ASN A 37 8.06 10.63 -17.86
CA ASN A 37 7.80 9.19 -17.77
C ASN A 37 9.00 8.53 -17.12
N SER A 38 8.74 7.68 -16.12
CA SER A 38 9.79 6.98 -15.41
C SER A 38 9.59 5.48 -15.56
N PHE A 39 10.66 4.76 -15.91
CA PHE A 39 10.63 3.31 -15.91
C PHE A 39 10.53 2.83 -14.46
N ILE A 40 9.69 1.83 -14.23
CA ILE A 40 9.35 1.38 -12.90
C ILE A 40 9.68 -0.09 -12.76
N GLU A 41 10.16 -0.48 -11.57
CA GLU A 41 10.30 -1.89 -11.24
C GLU A 41 8.91 -2.45 -10.97
N ASN A 42 8.51 -3.41 -11.78
CA ASN A 42 7.13 -3.88 -11.83
C ASN A 42 6.59 -4.36 -10.49
N GLU A 43 7.40 -5.04 -9.70
CA GLU A 43 6.93 -5.57 -8.43
C GLU A 43 6.68 -4.50 -7.39
N THR A 44 7.06 -3.26 -7.65
CA THR A 44 6.82 -2.17 -6.69
C THR A 44 5.55 -1.38 -6.97
N ILE A 45 4.86 -1.71 -8.05
CA ILE A 45 3.68 -0.93 -8.45
C ILE A 45 2.53 -1.19 -7.51
N GLY A 46 1.86 -0.11 -7.10
CA GLY A 46 0.67 -0.19 -6.30
C GLY A 46 -0.29 0.92 -6.67
N GLN A 47 -1.57 0.64 -6.53
CA GLN A 47 -2.60 1.61 -6.83
C GLN A 47 -3.02 2.36 -5.58
N TYR A 48 -3.32 3.64 -5.75
CA TYR A 48 -3.92 4.44 -4.68
C TYR A 48 -5.31 3.89 -4.38
N THR A 49 -5.57 3.61 -3.11
CA THR A 49 -6.84 3.02 -2.71
C THR A 49 -8.01 3.99 -2.80
N GLY A 50 -7.72 5.27 -2.91
CA GLY A 50 -8.75 6.31 -2.87
C GLY A 50 -9.00 6.84 -1.49
N LEU A 51 -8.36 6.29 -0.48
CA LEU A 51 -8.56 6.69 0.91
C LEU A 51 -7.28 7.22 1.51
N LYS A 52 -7.45 8.08 2.50
CA LYS A 52 -6.34 8.64 3.27
C LYS A 52 -6.48 8.21 4.71
N ASP A 53 -5.36 8.12 5.41
CA ASP A 53 -5.43 7.85 6.84
C ASP A 53 -5.82 9.13 7.59
N LYS A 54 -5.93 9.04 8.89
CA LYS A 54 -6.40 10.18 9.67
C LYS A 54 -5.42 11.35 9.67
N ASN A 55 -4.18 11.10 9.27
CA ASN A 55 -3.18 12.16 9.15
C ASN A 55 -3.18 12.78 7.76
N GLY A 56 -4.08 12.34 6.89
CA GLY A 56 -4.16 12.86 5.54
C GLY A 56 -3.21 12.19 4.57
N LYS A 57 -2.53 11.13 4.97
CA LYS A 57 -1.61 10.44 4.09
C LYS A 57 -2.34 9.45 3.21
N GLU A 58 -2.06 9.49 1.92
CA GLU A 58 -2.68 8.59 0.94
C GLU A 58 -2.27 7.15 1.20
N ILE A 59 -3.23 6.25 1.03
CA ILE A 59 -3.00 4.83 1.25
C ILE A 59 -2.92 4.11 -0.08
N TYR A 60 -1.80 3.42 -0.29
CA TYR A 60 -1.54 2.67 -1.52
C TYR A 60 -1.46 1.19 -1.24
N GLU A 61 -1.75 0.41 -2.26
CA GLU A 61 -1.48 -1.02 -2.24
C GLU A 61 -0.01 -1.25 -1.87
N GLY A 62 0.24 -2.15 -0.93
CA GLY A 62 1.58 -2.41 -0.43
C GLY A 62 1.94 -1.62 0.82
N ASP A 63 1.12 -0.66 1.23
CA ASP A 63 1.37 0.06 2.46
C ASP A 63 1.15 -0.83 3.68
N ILE A 64 1.87 -0.54 4.75
CA ILE A 64 1.71 -1.19 6.03
C ILE A 64 0.99 -0.23 6.96
N LEU A 65 -0.15 -0.65 7.46
CA LEU A 65 -0.96 0.15 8.35
C LEU A 65 -0.89 -0.41 9.75
N GLY A 66 -0.93 0.49 10.72
CA GLY A 66 -0.94 0.05 12.11
C GLY A 66 -1.39 1.13 13.05
N LYS A 67 -1.59 0.74 14.29
CA LYS A 67 -1.85 1.64 15.38
C LYS A 67 -1.27 1.04 16.63
N GLU A 68 -1.04 1.90 17.62
CA GLU A 68 -0.43 1.47 18.86
C GLU A 68 -1.26 0.36 19.52
N GLY A 69 -0.59 -0.71 19.93
CA GLY A 69 -1.25 -1.80 20.61
C GLY A 69 -1.90 -2.83 19.69
N SER A 70 -1.80 -2.67 18.40
CA SER A 70 -2.44 -3.58 17.44
C SER A 70 -1.42 -4.15 16.47
N HIS A 71 -1.75 -5.30 15.90
CA HIS A 71 -0.91 -5.87 14.85
C HIS A 71 -0.98 -5.01 13.60
N ASN A 72 0.12 -4.96 12.87
CA ASN A 72 0.17 -4.25 11.60
C ASN A 72 -0.39 -5.12 10.49
N CYS A 73 -0.96 -4.47 9.48
CA CYS A 73 -1.50 -5.17 8.33
C CYS A 73 -0.93 -4.56 7.04
N VAL A 74 -1.02 -5.31 5.96
CA VAL A 74 -0.59 -4.84 4.65
C VAL A 74 -1.82 -4.62 3.76
N VAL A 75 -1.76 -3.58 2.95
CA VAL A 75 -2.85 -3.24 2.02
C VAL A 75 -2.70 -4.09 0.77
N GLU A 76 -3.74 -4.86 0.45
CA GLU A 76 -3.75 -5.74 -0.70
C GLU A 76 -5.07 -5.62 -1.45
N TRP A 77 -5.04 -6.00 -2.73
CA TRP A 77 -6.25 -6.09 -3.54
C TRP A 77 -6.84 -7.48 -3.40
N ASN A 78 -8.14 -7.56 -3.14
CA ASN A 78 -8.85 -8.83 -3.08
C ASN A 78 -9.60 -9.04 -4.39
N ASN A 79 -9.16 -10.02 -5.18
CA ASN A 79 -9.75 -10.29 -6.48
C ASN A 79 -11.17 -10.86 -6.39
N THR A 80 -11.46 -11.57 -5.31
CA THR A 80 -12.77 -12.19 -5.16
C THR A 80 -13.85 -11.18 -4.81
N LEU A 81 -13.52 -10.28 -3.88
CA LEU A 81 -14.48 -9.28 -3.42
C LEU A 81 -14.33 -7.94 -4.12
N ALA A 82 -13.31 -7.80 -4.97
CA ALA A 82 -13.08 -6.62 -5.78
C ALA A 82 -12.94 -5.35 -4.93
N HIS A 83 -12.14 -5.43 -3.88
CA HIS A 83 -11.86 -4.26 -3.05
C HIS A 83 -10.48 -4.36 -2.43
N PHE A 84 -9.99 -3.24 -1.94
CA PHE A 84 -8.75 -3.21 -1.17
C PHE A 84 -9.04 -3.61 0.26
N GLN A 85 -8.11 -4.34 0.86
CA GLN A 85 -8.24 -4.81 2.22
C GLN A 85 -6.92 -4.72 2.96
N GLY A 86 -6.97 -4.77 4.29
CA GLY A 86 -5.80 -4.98 5.10
C GLY A 86 -5.73 -6.43 5.52
N THR A 87 -4.57 -7.02 5.35
CA THR A 87 -4.36 -8.43 5.69
C THR A 87 -3.29 -8.52 6.78
N TRP A 88 -3.61 -9.24 7.86
CA TRP A 88 -2.68 -9.40 8.97
C TRP A 88 -1.83 -10.63 8.74
N ALA A 89 -0.51 -10.40 8.70
CA ALA A 89 0.43 -11.47 8.36
C ALA A 89 0.37 -12.66 9.32
N ASN A 90 0.02 -12.40 10.57
CA ASN A 90 -0.01 -13.44 11.59
C ASN A 90 -1.35 -14.15 11.69
N MET A 91 -2.33 -13.68 10.99
CA MET A 91 -3.68 -14.20 11.02
C MET A 91 -4.18 -14.30 9.59
N PRO A 92 -3.73 -15.31 8.88
CA PRO A 92 -3.94 -15.37 7.43
C PRO A 92 -5.40 -15.38 7.00
N ILE A 93 -6.30 -15.73 7.90
CA ILE A 93 -7.72 -15.70 7.56
C ILE A 93 -8.38 -14.40 7.99
N THR A 94 -7.63 -13.48 8.57
CA THR A 94 -8.19 -12.22 9.04
C THR A 94 -7.86 -11.12 8.05
N ALA A 95 -8.90 -10.53 7.50
CA ALA A 95 -8.76 -9.40 6.59
C ALA A 95 -9.96 -8.50 6.79
N CYS A 96 -9.77 -7.22 6.48
CA CYS A 96 -10.82 -6.23 6.66
C CYS A 96 -10.68 -5.19 5.56
N ASP A 97 -11.81 -4.67 5.07
CA ASP A 97 -11.75 -3.65 4.03
C ASP A 97 -11.07 -2.38 4.57
N ILE A 98 -10.41 -1.66 3.68
CA ILE A 98 -9.60 -0.51 4.08
C ILE A 98 -10.46 0.58 4.70
N HIS A 99 -11.65 0.79 4.20
CA HIS A 99 -12.53 1.83 4.74
C HIS A 99 -12.78 1.61 6.23
N THR A 100 -13.05 0.37 6.63
CA THR A 100 -13.27 0.04 8.03
C THR A 100 -12.01 0.21 8.85
N ILE A 101 -10.88 -0.24 8.32
CA ILE A 101 -9.61 -0.15 9.05
C ILE A 101 -9.25 1.30 9.36
N VAL A 102 -9.44 2.18 8.38
CA VAL A 102 -9.12 3.59 8.56
C VAL A 102 -9.95 4.22 9.67
N GLN A 103 -11.19 3.77 9.82
CA GLN A 103 -12.05 4.32 10.86
C GLN A 103 -11.58 3.97 12.27
N TYR A 104 -10.73 2.97 12.41
CA TYR A 104 -10.19 2.56 13.71
C TYR A 104 -8.80 3.12 13.96
N ASP A 105 -8.49 4.24 13.33
CA ASP A 105 -7.25 5.00 13.58
C ASP A 105 -5.97 4.30 13.12
N TYR A 106 -6.06 3.34 12.24
CA TYR A 106 -4.87 2.80 11.60
C TYR A 106 -4.29 3.87 10.69
N LYS A 107 -2.97 3.93 10.65
CA LYS A 107 -2.29 4.91 9.82
C LYS A 107 -1.13 4.27 9.08
N VAL A 108 -0.68 4.92 8.03
CA VAL A 108 0.43 4.42 7.22
C VAL A 108 1.72 4.53 8.02
N LEU A 109 2.38 3.40 8.22
CA LEU A 109 3.66 3.35 8.94
C LEU A 109 4.83 3.19 7.98
N GLY A 110 4.61 2.58 6.85
CA GLY A 110 5.63 2.30 5.86
C GLY A 110 5.05 1.46 4.76
N ASN A 111 5.88 0.66 4.11
CA ASN A 111 5.39 -0.22 3.05
C ASN A 111 6.28 -1.46 2.95
N ILE A 112 5.79 -2.48 2.24
CA ILE A 112 6.47 -3.76 2.18
C ILE A 112 7.80 -3.72 1.42
N HIS A 113 8.02 -2.67 0.63
CA HIS A 113 9.25 -2.56 -0.15
C HIS A 113 10.36 -1.85 0.62
N ASP A 114 10.02 -0.87 1.44
CA ASP A 114 11.00 -0.10 2.18
C ASP A 114 11.19 -0.57 3.61
N THR A 115 10.11 -1.01 4.26
CA THR A 115 10.16 -1.35 5.68
C THR A 115 9.39 -2.63 5.99
N PRO A 116 9.72 -3.74 5.32
CA PRO A 116 8.97 -4.99 5.52
C PRO A 116 9.04 -5.52 6.95
N GLU A 117 10.07 -5.15 7.69
CA GLU A 117 10.21 -5.60 9.06
C GLU A 117 9.08 -5.11 9.97
N LEU A 118 8.33 -4.11 9.54
CA LEU A 118 7.21 -3.63 10.34
C LEU A 118 6.14 -4.71 10.53
N LEU A 119 6.08 -5.67 9.65
CA LEU A 119 5.11 -6.74 9.78
C LEU A 119 5.51 -7.74 10.87
N THR A 120 6.79 -7.85 11.17
CA THR A 120 7.26 -8.80 12.18
C THR A 120 7.50 -8.14 13.53
N LEU A 121 7.94 -6.89 13.56
CA LEU A 121 8.25 -6.23 14.82
C LEU A 121 7.06 -6.15 15.76
N LYS A 122 5.89 -6.01 15.20
CA LYS A 122 4.69 -5.85 15.99
C LYS A 122 4.41 -7.04 16.88
N ARG A 123 4.85 -8.21 16.45
CA ARG A 123 4.62 -9.42 17.23
C ARG A 123 5.27 -9.36 18.59
N LYS A 124 6.42 -8.72 18.68
CA LYS A 124 7.16 -8.69 19.93
C LYS A 124 6.41 -7.98 21.05
N CYS A 125 5.55 -7.06 20.69
CA CYS A 125 4.77 -6.35 21.68
C CYS A 125 3.83 -7.28 22.40
N TYR A 126 3.42 -8.35 21.77
CA TYR A 126 2.48 -9.29 22.36
C TYR A 126 3.18 -10.42 23.07
N GLU A 127 4.39 -10.68 22.71
CA GLU A 127 5.15 -11.74 23.36
C GLU A 127 5.59 -11.35 24.75
N SER A 128 5.47 -10.09 25.06
CA SER A 128 5.91 -9.61 26.37
C SER A 128 4.92 -9.90 27.50
N TYR A 129 3.75 -10.39 27.17
CA TYR A 129 2.89 -10.77 28.27
C TYR A 129 2.94 -12.20 28.66
#